data_1a56fac501ab13932d333ff67caa2046
#
_entry.id   1a56fac501ab13932d333ff67caa2046
#
_cell.length_a   1.000
_cell.length_b   1.000
_cell.length_c   1.000
_cell.angle_alpha   90.00
_cell.angle_beta   90.00
_cell.angle_gamma   90.00
#
_symmetry.space_group_name_H-M   'P 1'
#
loop_
_entity.id
_entity.type
_entity.pdbx_description
1 polymer ?
#
loop_
_entity_poly.entity_id
_entity_poly.type
_entity_poly.pdbx_seq_one_letter_code
_entity_poly.pdbx_strand_id
1 'polypeptide(L)'
;MKTYSDIMADFLASGPNYVADLPDNWKQGRTAFGGMTTALLAAAIEAENPDLPPLRTAQVNFIGPALDQLSVSHKLQRQGKNNVTFSAELNSPIGAGTHGYFTYGVNRELPREVDYPVKQITLKPDDAETFSPQHADAPTFLQNLDRRLVSGPRFMEGSDNPDIMMWARLSDPKSWDKGLMPLLVLADTPPAALTFFDQPVRALSSMNWNINFLTDKMETEDGWWLMRSATRHVRQGYSSQLTQVWNTEGRRILDAMQLQAVFA
;
A
#
# COMPACT_ATOMS: atom_id res chain seq x y z
N MET A 1 -12.80 17.90 0.00
CA MET A 1 -12.04 16.66 -0.14
C MET A 1 -12.02 15.97 1.22
N LYS A 2 -12.33 14.66 1.30
CA LYS A 2 -12.18 13.92 2.56
C LYS A 2 -10.72 13.50 2.72
N THR A 3 -10.21 13.65 3.95
CA THR A 3 -8.88 13.14 4.32
C THR A 3 -8.91 11.62 4.53
N TYR A 4 -7.75 11.01 4.67
CA TYR A 4 -7.63 9.61 5.06
C TYR A 4 -8.36 9.33 6.38
N SER A 5 -8.12 10.16 7.39
CA SER A 5 -8.72 9.99 8.72
C SER A 5 -10.23 10.13 8.72
N ASP A 6 -10.79 11.02 7.89
CA ASP A 6 -12.24 11.16 7.74
C ASP A 6 -12.86 9.88 7.14
N ILE A 7 -12.22 9.32 6.10
CA ILE A 7 -12.69 8.08 5.46
C ILE A 7 -12.64 6.91 6.44
N MET A 8 -11.53 6.75 7.16
CA MET A 8 -11.39 5.66 8.12
C MET A 8 -12.37 5.79 9.28
N ALA A 9 -12.62 7.00 9.76
CA ALA A 9 -13.61 7.24 10.82
C ALA A 9 -15.03 6.89 10.37
N ASP A 10 -15.44 7.35 9.19
CA ASP A 10 -16.77 7.05 8.63
C ASP A 10 -16.93 5.54 8.38
N PHE A 11 -15.89 4.89 7.83
CA PHE A 11 -15.87 3.46 7.56
C PHE A 11 -16.02 2.63 8.84
N LEU A 12 -15.22 2.92 9.87
CA LEU A 12 -15.29 2.20 11.15
C LEU A 12 -16.61 2.44 11.87
N ALA A 13 -17.17 3.64 11.77
CA ALA A 13 -18.48 3.95 12.36
C ALA A 13 -19.64 3.20 11.68
N SER A 14 -19.46 2.68 10.47
CA SER A 14 -20.46 1.91 9.74
C SER A 14 -20.53 0.42 10.12
N GLY A 15 -19.56 -0.06 10.94
CA GLY A 15 -19.52 -1.46 11.35
C GLY A 15 -20.75 -1.92 12.17
N PRO A 16 -21.10 -3.22 12.12
CA PRO A 16 -20.43 -4.32 11.41
C PRO A 16 -20.77 -4.42 9.90
N ASN A 17 -21.61 -3.56 9.37
CA ASN A 17 -21.90 -3.47 7.92
C ASN A 17 -20.95 -2.48 7.27
N TYR A 18 -19.66 -2.78 7.27
CA TYR A 18 -18.62 -1.87 6.80
C TYR A 18 -18.89 -1.39 5.37
N VAL A 19 -19.08 -0.11 5.20
CA VAL A 19 -19.28 0.56 3.92
C VAL A 19 -18.35 1.76 3.77
N ALA A 20 -17.82 1.97 2.57
CA ALA A 20 -17.02 3.12 2.24
C ALA A 20 -17.52 3.77 0.96
N ASP A 21 -17.61 5.10 0.96
CA ASP A 21 -17.84 5.90 -0.23
C ASP A 21 -16.57 6.72 -0.46
N LEU A 22 -15.72 6.26 -1.41
CA LEU A 22 -14.45 6.91 -1.68
C LEU A 22 -14.65 8.06 -2.67
N PRO A 23 -14.35 9.29 -2.24
CA PRO A 23 -14.47 10.45 -3.08
C PRO A 23 -13.42 10.44 -4.20
N ASP A 24 -13.64 11.29 -5.22
CA ASP A 24 -12.79 11.33 -6.41
C ASP A 24 -11.30 11.55 -6.12
N ASN A 25 -10.97 12.24 -5.03
CA ASN A 25 -9.56 12.42 -4.63
C ASN A 25 -8.87 11.15 -4.09
N TRP A 26 -9.56 10.01 -4.06
CA TRP A 26 -8.99 8.71 -3.67
C TRP A 26 -9.07 7.67 -4.78
N LYS A 27 -9.17 8.13 -6.03
CA LYS A 27 -9.27 7.26 -7.19
C LYS A 27 -7.97 7.17 -7.98
N GLN A 28 -7.78 6.02 -8.61
CA GLN A 28 -6.81 5.77 -9.68
C GLN A 28 -7.60 5.57 -10.99
N GLY A 29 -7.65 6.62 -11.80
CA GLY A 29 -8.62 6.68 -12.90
C GLY A 29 -10.05 6.69 -12.34
N ARG A 30 -10.88 5.72 -12.73
CA ARG A 30 -12.27 5.61 -12.27
C ARG A 30 -12.46 4.72 -11.03
N THR A 31 -11.46 3.92 -10.64
CA THR A 31 -11.54 2.96 -9.54
C THR A 31 -10.91 3.50 -8.27
N ALA A 32 -11.35 3.02 -7.11
CA ALA A 32 -10.68 3.28 -5.85
C ALA A 32 -9.21 2.84 -5.89
N PHE A 33 -8.33 3.59 -5.22
CA PHE A 33 -6.91 3.27 -5.12
C PHE A 33 -6.69 1.95 -4.35
N GLY A 34 -5.85 1.05 -4.88
CA GLY A 34 -5.63 -0.30 -4.35
C GLY A 34 -5.12 -0.34 -2.92
N GLY A 35 -4.17 0.54 -2.57
CA GLY A 35 -3.68 0.67 -1.21
C GLY A 35 -4.78 1.02 -0.21
N MET A 36 -5.72 1.91 -0.59
CA MET A 36 -6.86 2.26 0.26
C MET A 36 -7.81 1.06 0.42
N THR A 37 -8.16 0.35 -0.66
CA THR A 37 -9.04 -0.82 -0.56
C THR A 37 -8.44 -1.91 0.31
N THR A 38 -7.12 -2.12 0.24
CA THR A 38 -6.39 -3.06 1.11
C THR A 38 -6.44 -2.64 2.58
N ALA A 39 -6.25 -1.35 2.88
CA ALA A 39 -6.33 -0.83 4.24
C ALA A 39 -7.75 -0.99 4.83
N LEU A 40 -8.80 -0.79 4.04
CA LEU A 40 -10.19 -1.01 4.48
C LEU A 40 -10.46 -2.48 4.82
N LEU A 41 -9.92 -3.43 4.04
CA LEU A 41 -10.03 -4.87 4.36
C LEU A 41 -9.40 -5.21 5.71
N ALA A 42 -8.17 -4.75 5.95
CA ALA A 42 -7.46 -4.98 7.20
C ALA A 42 -8.15 -4.28 8.38
N ALA A 43 -8.63 -3.05 8.19
CA ALA A 43 -9.32 -2.27 9.22
C ALA A 43 -10.62 -2.94 9.70
N ALA A 44 -11.42 -3.52 8.79
CA ALA A 44 -12.62 -4.26 9.15
C ALA A 44 -12.31 -5.50 10.00
N ILE A 45 -11.25 -6.24 9.64
CA ILE A 45 -10.82 -7.40 10.43
C ILE A 45 -10.40 -6.97 11.85
N GLU A 46 -9.54 -5.95 11.96
CA GLU A 46 -9.00 -5.52 13.27
C GLU A 46 -10.05 -4.86 14.15
N ALA A 47 -11.02 -4.16 13.58
CA ALA A 47 -12.09 -3.52 14.35
C ALA A 47 -13.01 -4.53 15.07
N GLU A 48 -13.25 -5.69 14.46
CA GLU A 48 -14.04 -6.76 15.08
C GLU A 48 -13.19 -7.73 15.92
N ASN A 49 -11.87 -7.66 15.82
CA ASN A 49 -10.94 -8.56 16.49
C ASN A 49 -9.79 -7.78 17.15
N PRO A 50 -10.06 -7.02 18.22
CA PRO A 50 -9.07 -6.10 18.83
C PRO A 50 -7.86 -6.79 19.47
N ASP A 51 -7.97 -8.07 19.78
CA ASP A 51 -6.91 -8.86 20.43
C ASP A 51 -6.04 -9.64 19.44
N LEU A 52 -6.09 -9.30 18.14
CA LEU A 52 -5.25 -9.96 17.15
C LEU A 52 -3.76 -9.74 17.42
N PRO A 53 -2.92 -10.78 17.26
CA PRO A 53 -1.49 -10.58 17.20
C PRO A 53 -1.11 -9.76 15.96
N PRO A 54 0.16 -9.32 15.84
CA PRO A 54 0.59 -8.53 14.68
C PRO A 54 0.31 -9.20 13.33
N LEU A 55 -0.06 -8.40 12.32
CA LEU A 55 -0.17 -8.86 10.94
C LEU A 55 1.21 -9.30 10.42
N ARG A 56 1.28 -10.51 9.84
CA ARG A 56 2.52 -11.08 9.30
C ARG A 56 2.57 -11.07 7.81
N THR A 57 1.44 -11.31 7.16
CA THR A 57 1.37 -11.28 5.71
C THR A 57 -0.03 -10.95 5.23
N ALA A 58 -0.12 -10.25 4.11
CA ALA A 58 -1.33 -10.04 3.35
C ALA A 58 -1.11 -10.47 1.90
N GLN A 59 -2.08 -11.22 1.36
CA GLN A 59 -2.12 -11.63 -0.04
C GLN A 59 -3.39 -11.05 -0.65
N VAL A 60 -3.24 -10.08 -1.51
CA VAL A 60 -4.35 -9.29 -2.06
C VAL A 60 -4.46 -9.51 -3.56
N ASN A 61 -5.69 -9.63 -4.06
CA ASN A 61 -6.01 -9.72 -5.48
C ASN A 61 -6.98 -8.59 -5.83
N PHE A 62 -6.64 -7.80 -6.83
CA PHE A 62 -7.48 -6.75 -7.40
C PHE A 62 -8.25 -7.35 -8.56
N ILE A 63 -9.50 -7.79 -8.29
CA ILE A 63 -10.30 -8.62 -9.20
C ILE A 63 -11.02 -7.77 -10.23
N GLY A 64 -11.58 -6.65 -9.78
CA GLY A 64 -12.33 -5.75 -10.64
C GLY A 64 -12.32 -4.32 -10.12
N PRO A 65 -12.93 -3.39 -10.87
CA PRO A 65 -12.96 -2.00 -10.46
C PRO A 65 -13.84 -1.80 -9.21
N ALA A 66 -13.24 -1.20 -8.18
CA ALA A 66 -13.95 -0.79 -6.97
C ALA A 66 -14.56 0.60 -7.20
N LEU A 67 -15.86 0.63 -7.50
CA LEU A 67 -16.60 1.85 -7.87
C LEU A 67 -17.70 2.14 -6.88
N ASP A 68 -18.03 3.42 -6.72
CA ASP A 68 -19.17 3.91 -5.93
C ASP A 68 -19.12 3.45 -4.46
N GLN A 69 -20.26 3.07 -3.91
CA GLN A 69 -20.34 2.57 -2.54
C GLN A 69 -19.73 1.18 -2.43
N LEU A 70 -18.71 1.05 -1.62
CA LEU A 70 -17.98 -0.18 -1.38
C LEU A 70 -18.49 -0.85 -0.10
N SER A 71 -18.70 -2.16 -0.14
CA SER A 71 -19.01 -2.97 1.05
C SER A 71 -17.85 -3.90 1.37
N VAL A 72 -17.52 -4.04 2.66
CA VAL A 72 -16.45 -4.92 3.13
C VAL A 72 -17.02 -5.98 4.06
N SER A 73 -16.62 -7.21 3.82
CA SER A 73 -16.91 -8.36 4.69
C SER A 73 -15.63 -9.17 4.91
N HIS A 74 -15.57 -9.87 6.03
CA HIS A 74 -14.45 -10.77 6.30
C HIS A 74 -14.94 -12.07 6.95
N LYS A 75 -14.11 -13.11 6.90
CA LYS A 75 -14.41 -14.41 7.45
C LYS A 75 -13.16 -15.04 8.05
N LEU A 76 -13.28 -15.53 9.29
CA LEU A 76 -12.26 -16.36 9.90
C LEU A 76 -12.11 -17.66 9.09
N GLN A 77 -10.91 -17.91 8.57
CA GLN A 77 -10.59 -19.13 7.83
C GLN A 77 -9.99 -20.20 8.74
N ARG A 78 -9.10 -19.76 9.63
CA ARG A 78 -8.44 -20.66 10.58
C ARG A 78 -7.95 -19.88 11.79
N GLN A 79 -8.14 -20.48 12.96
CA GLN A 79 -7.49 -20.07 14.21
C GLN A 79 -6.68 -21.22 14.75
N GLY A 80 -5.37 -21.03 14.85
CA GLY A 80 -4.44 -21.96 15.47
C GLY A 80 -3.91 -21.40 16.78
N LYS A 81 -2.97 -22.11 17.41
CA LYS A 81 -2.34 -21.68 18.66
C LYS A 81 -1.54 -20.36 18.49
N ASN A 82 -0.88 -20.20 17.36
CA ASN A 82 0.08 -19.10 17.12
C ASN A 82 -0.32 -18.17 15.96
N ASN A 83 -1.22 -18.58 15.10
CA ASN A 83 -1.62 -17.82 13.93
C ASN A 83 -3.13 -17.84 13.77
N VAL A 84 -3.67 -16.76 13.23
CA VAL A 84 -5.05 -16.67 12.80
C VAL A 84 -5.09 -16.09 11.38
N THR A 85 -5.91 -16.65 10.50
CA THR A 85 -6.05 -16.22 9.11
C THR A 85 -7.49 -15.86 8.81
N PHE A 86 -7.69 -14.69 8.24
CA PHE A 86 -8.96 -14.22 7.70
C PHE A 86 -8.88 -14.11 6.19
N SER A 87 -9.99 -14.37 5.49
CA SER A 87 -10.26 -13.79 4.18
C SER A 87 -11.09 -12.54 4.34
N ALA A 88 -10.88 -11.56 3.48
CA ALA A 88 -11.69 -10.36 3.41
C ALA A 88 -11.98 -10.00 1.95
N GLU A 89 -13.17 -9.43 1.72
CA GLU A 89 -13.70 -9.10 0.41
C GLU A 89 -14.24 -7.68 0.44
N LEU A 90 -13.86 -6.90 -0.56
CA LEU A 90 -14.43 -5.60 -0.85
C LEU A 90 -15.17 -5.69 -2.17
N ASN A 91 -16.46 -5.39 -2.14
CA ASN A 91 -17.34 -5.45 -3.29
C ASN A 91 -17.90 -4.06 -3.62
N SER A 92 -18.14 -3.82 -4.88
CA SER A 92 -18.88 -2.67 -5.39
C SER A 92 -20.20 -3.13 -6.01
N PRO A 93 -21.15 -2.22 -6.33
CA PRO A 93 -22.43 -2.58 -6.94
C PRO A 93 -22.31 -3.38 -8.24
N ILE A 94 -21.17 -3.30 -8.92
CA ILE A 94 -20.90 -4.03 -10.18
C ILE A 94 -20.18 -5.36 -9.98
N GLY A 95 -19.87 -5.77 -8.74
CA GLY A 95 -19.25 -7.04 -8.40
C GLY A 95 -17.99 -6.93 -7.55
N ALA A 96 -17.20 -8.00 -7.56
CA ALA A 96 -15.99 -8.14 -6.76
C ALA A 96 -14.93 -7.09 -7.13
N GLY A 97 -14.43 -6.37 -6.14
CA GLY A 97 -13.35 -5.38 -6.27
C GLY A 97 -12.01 -5.94 -5.82
N THR A 98 -11.82 -6.08 -4.51
CA THR A 98 -10.56 -6.51 -3.89
C THR A 98 -10.81 -7.67 -2.93
N HIS A 99 -10.02 -8.75 -3.05
CA HIS A 99 -10.04 -9.88 -2.14
C HIS A 99 -8.66 -10.10 -1.53
N GLY A 100 -8.61 -10.51 -0.26
CA GLY A 100 -7.33 -10.81 0.37
C GLY A 100 -7.41 -11.85 1.49
N TYR A 101 -6.25 -12.46 1.75
CA TYR A 101 -5.99 -13.26 2.95
C TYR A 101 -5.03 -12.50 3.84
N PHE A 102 -5.38 -12.39 5.12
CA PHE A 102 -4.61 -11.68 6.15
C PHE A 102 -4.27 -12.68 7.25
N THR A 103 -2.97 -12.91 7.47
CA THR A 103 -2.51 -13.84 8.50
C THR A 103 -1.78 -13.07 9.59
N TYR A 104 -2.32 -13.16 10.77
CA TYR A 104 -1.79 -12.59 12.01
C TYR A 104 -1.05 -13.68 12.79
N GLY A 105 0.00 -13.32 13.51
CA GLY A 105 0.80 -14.31 14.21
C GLY A 105 1.57 -13.74 15.40
N VAL A 106 1.60 -14.50 16.51
CA VAL A 106 2.34 -14.13 17.71
C VAL A 106 3.85 -14.16 17.48
N ASN A 107 4.59 -13.34 18.23
CA ASN A 107 6.04 -13.44 18.29
C ASN A 107 6.46 -14.77 18.92
N ARG A 108 7.56 -15.33 18.44
CA ARG A 108 8.12 -16.58 18.93
C ARG A 108 9.63 -16.44 19.06
N GLU A 109 10.17 -16.92 20.16
CA GLU A 109 11.61 -17.04 20.31
C GLU A 109 12.16 -18.11 19.36
N LEU A 110 13.26 -17.82 18.72
CA LEU A 110 13.99 -18.73 17.84
C LEU A 110 15.41 -18.96 18.41
N PRO A 111 15.99 -20.13 18.18
CA PRO A 111 17.36 -20.43 18.62
C PRO A 111 18.42 -19.57 17.92
N ARG A 112 18.07 -18.99 16.79
CA ARG A 112 18.89 -18.06 16.01
C ARG A 112 17.99 -17.15 15.19
N GLU A 113 18.33 -15.87 15.19
CA GLU A 113 17.65 -14.86 14.39
C GLU A 113 18.63 -14.11 13.48
N VAL A 114 18.12 -13.54 12.41
CA VAL A 114 18.80 -12.61 11.56
C VAL A 114 17.85 -11.48 11.19
N ASP A 115 18.32 -10.26 11.27
CA ASP A 115 17.59 -9.08 10.81
C ASP A 115 18.39 -8.40 9.70
N TYR A 116 17.71 -7.63 8.87
CA TYR A 116 18.38 -6.77 7.91
C TYR A 116 19.12 -5.68 8.67
N PRO A 117 20.35 -5.34 8.26
CA PRO A 117 21.04 -4.22 8.85
C PRO A 117 20.22 -2.94 8.64
N VAL A 118 20.23 -2.08 9.63
CA VAL A 118 19.60 -0.75 9.53
C VAL A 118 20.18 -0.03 8.31
N LYS A 119 19.29 0.44 7.44
CA LYS A 119 19.68 1.20 6.26
C LYS A 119 20.21 2.56 6.69
N GLN A 120 21.41 2.91 6.27
CA GLN A 120 21.90 4.29 6.45
C GLN A 120 21.03 5.24 5.61
N ILE A 121 20.34 6.14 6.27
CA ILE A 121 19.55 7.20 5.64
C ILE A 121 20.49 8.36 5.29
N THR A 122 20.74 8.54 4.00
CA THR A 122 21.66 9.57 3.49
C THR A 122 20.98 10.89 3.15
N LEU A 123 19.66 10.85 2.91
CA LEU A 123 18.87 12.02 2.57
C LEU A 123 17.55 11.96 3.34
N LYS A 124 17.32 12.94 4.20
CA LYS A 124 16.08 13.05 5.00
C LYS A 124 14.93 13.62 4.16
N PRO A 125 13.67 13.42 4.58
CA PRO A 125 12.51 13.93 3.83
C PRO A 125 12.58 15.44 3.55
N ASP A 126 12.99 16.24 4.50
CA ASP A 126 13.03 17.70 4.37
C ASP A 126 14.12 18.19 3.40
N ASP A 127 15.19 17.41 3.23
CA ASP A 127 16.29 17.72 2.33
C ASP A 127 16.07 17.14 0.92
N ALA A 128 15.09 16.26 0.75
CA ALA A 128 14.82 15.56 -0.50
C ALA A 128 13.88 16.37 -1.41
N GLU A 129 14.08 16.24 -2.73
CA GLU A 129 13.30 16.96 -3.72
C GLU A 129 11.82 16.53 -3.71
N THR A 130 10.89 17.48 -3.75
CA THR A 130 9.47 17.22 -3.89
C THR A 130 9.18 16.45 -5.19
N PHE A 131 8.51 15.31 -5.06
CA PHE A 131 8.13 14.47 -6.19
C PHE A 131 6.65 14.66 -6.54
N SER A 132 6.36 15.71 -7.27
CA SER A 132 5.01 16.04 -7.73
C SER A 132 4.64 15.31 -9.01
N PRO A 133 3.34 15.05 -9.27
CA PRO A 133 2.87 14.57 -10.57
C PRO A 133 3.28 15.55 -11.67
N GLN A 134 3.83 15.03 -12.78
CA GLN A 134 4.28 15.85 -13.92
C GLN A 134 3.20 16.02 -15.00
N HIS A 135 2.09 15.25 -14.91
CA HIS A 135 1.04 15.24 -15.93
C HIS A 135 -0.33 15.56 -15.29
N ALA A 136 -1.18 16.25 -16.03
CA ALA A 136 -2.53 16.62 -15.59
C ALA A 136 -3.43 15.40 -15.37
N ASP A 137 -3.16 14.29 -16.07
CA ASP A 137 -3.90 13.02 -15.96
C ASP A 137 -3.38 12.08 -14.85
N ALA A 138 -2.52 12.59 -13.97
CA ALA A 138 -2.03 11.79 -12.85
C ALA A 138 -3.20 11.37 -11.94
N PRO A 139 -3.14 10.14 -11.36
CA PRO A 139 -4.18 9.65 -10.47
C PRO A 139 -4.48 10.61 -9.32
N THR A 140 -5.76 10.85 -9.06
CA THR A 140 -6.19 11.87 -8.08
C THR A 140 -5.83 11.52 -6.64
N PHE A 141 -5.68 10.23 -6.31
CA PHE A 141 -5.24 9.81 -4.98
C PHE A 141 -3.87 10.39 -4.58
N LEU A 142 -3.02 10.71 -5.55
CA LEU A 142 -1.70 11.31 -5.31
C LEU A 142 -1.76 12.69 -4.63
N GLN A 143 -2.92 13.36 -4.66
CA GLN A 143 -3.15 14.63 -3.95
C GLN A 143 -3.14 14.48 -2.42
N ASN A 144 -3.35 13.27 -1.93
CA ASN A 144 -3.37 12.97 -0.49
C ASN A 144 -2.00 12.54 0.04
N LEU A 145 -0.93 12.66 -0.78
CA LEU A 145 0.40 12.16 -0.47
C LEU A 145 1.45 13.27 -0.57
N ASP A 146 2.27 13.39 0.46
CA ASP A 146 3.56 14.07 0.36
C ASP A 146 4.60 13.05 -0.10
N ARG A 147 5.34 13.38 -1.16
CA ARG A 147 6.36 12.50 -1.73
C ARG A 147 7.66 13.27 -1.97
N ARG A 148 8.81 12.62 -1.71
CA ARG A 148 10.14 13.18 -1.92
C ARG A 148 11.01 12.17 -2.64
N LEU A 149 11.65 12.56 -3.74
CA LEU A 149 12.58 11.70 -4.47
C LEU A 149 13.90 11.61 -3.74
N VAL A 150 14.36 10.40 -3.47
CA VAL A 150 15.68 10.14 -2.88
C VAL A 150 16.68 9.74 -3.96
N SER A 151 16.28 8.82 -4.85
CA SER A 151 17.12 8.39 -5.97
C SER A 151 16.29 7.65 -7.02
N GLY A 152 16.87 7.54 -8.21
CA GLY A 152 16.25 6.85 -9.34
C GLY A 152 15.67 7.82 -10.35
N PRO A 153 15.20 7.29 -11.50
CA PRO A 153 14.61 8.07 -12.58
C PRO A 153 13.22 8.58 -12.21
N ARG A 154 12.81 9.65 -12.88
CA ARG A 154 11.41 10.11 -12.82
C ARG A 154 10.54 9.25 -13.73
N PHE A 155 9.23 9.36 -13.53
CA PHE A 155 8.27 8.66 -14.40
C PHE A 155 8.38 9.19 -15.85
N MET A 156 8.28 8.28 -16.81
CA MET A 156 8.34 8.54 -18.26
C MET A 156 9.71 9.08 -18.76
N GLU A 157 10.79 8.76 -18.07
CA GLU A 157 12.14 9.12 -18.54
C GLU A 157 12.83 8.04 -19.40
N GLY A 158 12.20 6.89 -19.61
CA GLY A 158 12.77 5.82 -20.46
C GLY A 158 14.01 5.15 -19.87
N SER A 159 14.03 4.94 -18.57
CA SER A 159 15.21 4.39 -17.90
C SER A 159 15.31 2.86 -18.07
N ASP A 160 16.48 2.37 -18.45
CA ASP A 160 16.80 0.94 -18.47
C ASP A 160 16.93 0.33 -17.05
N ASN A 161 17.00 1.18 -16.02
CA ASN A 161 17.02 0.77 -14.62
C ASN A 161 15.79 1.31 -13.87
N PRO A 162 14.64 0.65 -13.96
CA PRO A 162 13.39 1.05 -13.30
C PRO A 162 13.43 0.74 -11.79
N ASP A 163 14.24 1.47 -11.07
CA ASP A 163 14.47 1.35 -9.61
C ASP A 163 14.40 2.75 -9.01
N ILE A 164 13.34 3.03 -8.25
CA ILE A 164 13.07 4.34 -7.66
C ILE A 164 13.01 4.22 -6.14
N MET A 165 13.60 5.20 -5.46
CA MET A 165 13.53 5.35 -4.02
C MET A 165 12.96 6.72 -3.67
N MET A 166 11.95 6.73 -2.80
CA MET A 166 11.29 7.94 -2.36
C MET A 166 10.83 7.86 -0.91
N TRP A 167 10.75 9.00 -0.27
CA TRP A 167 9.97 9.19 0.93
C TRP A 167 8.50 9.41 0.55
N ALA A 168 7.59 8.81 1.31
CA ALA A 168 6.17 9.08 1.18
C ALA A 168 5.50 9.13 2.55
N ARG A 169 4.48 9.99 2.68
CA ARG A 169 3.53 10.02 3.80
C ARG A 169 2.17 10.47 3.31
N LEU A 170 1.13 10.19 4.08
CA LEU A 170 -0.16 10.83 3.87
C LEU A 170 -0.08 12.31 4.24
N SER A 171 -0.70 13.19 3.46
CA SER A 171 -0.74 14.63 3.75
C SER A 171 -1.65 14.98 4.95
N ASP A 172 -2.36 13.99 5.49
CA ASP A 172 -3.21 14.12 6.67
C ASP A 172 -2.42 13.83 7.97
N PRO A 173 -2.08 14.85 8.79
CA PRO A 173 -1.28 14.65 10.00
C PRO A 173 -1.92 13.72 11.04
N LYS A 174 -3.26 13.60 11.04
CA LYS A 174 -3.97 12.70 11.97
C LYS A 174 -3.70 11.22 11.71
N SER A 175 -3.09 10.89 10.57
CA SER A 175 -2.75 9.52 10.18
C SER A 175 -1.32 9.11 10.54
N TRP A 176 -0.43 10.03 10.92
CA TRP A 176 1.01 9.77 10.99
C TRP A 176 1.41 8.79 12.09
N ASP A 177 0.63 8.71 13.17
CA ASP A 177 0.82 7.81 14.31
C ASP A 177 -0.06 6.55 14.27
N LYS A 178 -0.74 6.28 13.15
CA LYS A 178 -1.72 5.18 13.03
C LYS A 178 -1.13 3.86 12.53
N GLY A 179 0.18 3.79 12.35
CA GLY A 179 0.91 2.54 12.10
C GLY A 179 0.52 1.82 10.82
N LEU A 180 -0.08 0.64 10.95
CA LEU A 180 -0.29 -0.32 9.85
C LEU A 180 -1.18 0.20 8.71
N MET A 181 -2.33 0.80 9.02
CA MET A 181 -3.32 1.14 7.98
C MET A 181 -2.83 2.22 7.01
N PRO A 182 -2.25 3.36 7.47
CA PRO A 182 -1.60 4.32 6.57
C PRO A 182 -0.44 3.72 5.78
N LEU A 183 0.34 2.82 6.40
CA LEU A 183 1.44 2.13 5.72
C LEU A 183 0.96 1.27 4.56
N LEU A 184 -0.16 0.54 4.70
CA LEU A 184 -0.78 -0.22 3.61
C LEU A 184 -1.19 0.69 2.44
N VAL A 185 -1.77 1.86 2.74
CA VAL A 185 -2.10 2.84 1.70
C VAL A 185 -0.85 3.29 0.95
N LEU A 186 0.22 3.63 1.67
CA LEU A 186 1.44 4.18 1.10
C LEU A 186 2.26 3.14 0.33
N ALA A 187 2.33 1.90 0.80
CA ALA A 187 3.19 0.87 0.23
C ALA A 187 2.79 0.43 -1.19
N ASP A 188 1.58 0.74 -1.64
CA ASP A 188 1.10 0.54 -3.02
C ASP A 188 1.45 1.72 -3.97
N THR A 189 2.15 2.75 -3.48
CA THR A 189 2.25 4.04 -4.18
C THR A 189 3.28 4.09 -5.31
N PRO A 190 4.53 3.58 -5.20
CA PRO A 190 5.54 3.85 -6.22
C PRO A 190 5.52 2.84 -7.37
N PRO A 191 4.94 3.19 -8.54
CA PRO A 191 4.91 2.31 -9.71
C PRO A 191 6.24 2.42 -10.50
N ALA A 192 7.26 1.64 -10.10
CA ALA A 192 8.58 1.68 -10.72
C ALA A 192 8.55 1.41 -12.25
N ALA A 193 7.59 0.63 -12.75
CA ALA A 193 7.43 0.39 -14.18
C ALA A 193 7.26 1.68 -15.00
N LEU A 194 6.68 2.73 -14.42
CA LEU A 194 6.49 4.01 -15.13
C LEU A 194 7.80 4.74 -15.42
N THR A 195 8.88 4.40 -14.75
CA THR A 195 10.20 5.00 -15.04
C THR A 195 10.89 4.37 -16.25
N PHE A 196 10.45 3.17 -16.67
CA PHE A 196 10.96 2.46 -17.84
C PHE A 196 10.45 3.06 -19.16
N PHE A 197 9.23 3.56 -19.17
CA PHE A 197 8.62 4.13 -20.39
C PHE A 197 9.13 5.55 -20.66
N ASP A 198 9.30 5.91 -21.91
CA ASP A 198 9.63 7.24 -22.41
C ASP A 198 8.41 8.02 -22.91
N GLN A 199 7.26 7.38 -22.88
CA GLN A 199 5.96 7.96 -23.26
C GLN A 199 4.88 7.56 -22.25
N PRO A 200 3.82 8.36 -22.11
CA PRO A 200 2.71 8.04 -21.24
C PRO A 200 2.07 6.70 -21.61
N VAL A 201 1.91 5.81 -20.63
CA VAL A 201 1.08 4.62 -20.76
C VAL A 201 -0.37 4.98 -20.42
N ARG A 202 -1.32 4.34 -21.09
CA ARG A 202 -2.75 4.59 -20.89
C ARG A 202 -3.22 4.26 -19.49
N ALA A 203 -2.74 3.16 -18.91
CA ALA A 203 -3.06 2.75 -17.56
C ALA A 203 -2.03 1.72 -17.02
N LEU A 204 -1.89 1.72 -15.71
CA LEU A 204 -1.22 0.68 -14.95
C LEU A 204 -2.22 0.16 -13.90
N SER A 205 -2.42 -1.16 -13.85
CA SER A 205 -3.38 -1.78 -12.93
C SER A 205 -2.74 -2.95 -12.19
N SER A 206 -2.74 -2.91 -10.87
CA SER A 206 -2.30 -4.03 -10.05
C SER A 206 -3.26 -5.21 -10.19
N MET A 207 -2.72 -6.41 -10.31
CA MET A 207 -3.48 -7.66 -10.36
C MET A 207 -3.44 -8.38 -9.01
N ASN A 208 -2.26 -8.46 -8.41
CA ASN A 208 -2.07 -9.02 -7.08
C ASN A 208 -1.01 -8.24 -6.30
N TRP A 209 -1.01 -8.42 -5.01
CA TRP A 209 -0.04 -7.81 -4.12
C TRP A 209 0.20 -8.74 -2.92
N ASN A 210 1.43 -9.19 -2.75
CA ASN A 210 1.87 -10.02 -1.64
C ASN A 210 2.77 -9.20 -0.74
N ILE A 211 2.42 -9.09 0.54
CA ILE A 211 3.11 -8.27 1.53
C ILE A 211 3.57 -9.16 2.67
N ASN A 212 4.83 -9.05 3.08
CA ASN A 212 5.36 -9.67 4.29
C ASN A 212 5.83 -8.59 5.25
N PHE A 213 5.31 -8.59 6.46
CA PHE A 213 5.70 -7.68 7.54
C PHE A 213 6.83 -8.31 8.34
N LEU A 214 7.95 -7.61 8.43
CA LEU A 214 9.20 -8.11 9.01
C LEU A 214 9.32 -7.79 10.50
N THR A 215 8.45 -6.93 11.01
CA THR A 215 8.40 -6.49 12.40
C THR A 215 6.95 -6.25 12.83
N ASP A 216 6.70 -6.24 14.11
CA ASP A 216 5.43 -5.81 14.73
C ASP A 216 5.42 -4.31 15.07
N LYS A 217 6.57 -3.62 14.91
CA LYS A 217 6.73 -2.20 15.21
C LYS A 217 6.52 -1.38 13.94
N MET A 218 5.32 -0.80 13.81
CA MET A 218 4.92 0.04 12.67
C MET A 218 5.02 1.53 13.03
N GLU A 219 6.18 1.95 13.56
CA GLU A 219 6.42 3.32 14.03
C GLU A 219 7.39 4.02 13.09
N THR A 220 7.12 5.30 12.82
CA THR A 220 7.98 6.19 12.03
C THR A 220 7.77 7.64 12.48
N GLU A 221 8.74 8.50 12.22
CA GLU A 221 8.63 9.93 12.56
C GLU A 221 7.78 10.66 11.52
N ASP A 222 6.84 11.50 11.98
CA ASP A 222 5.99 12.37 11.16
C ASP A 222 5.29 11.67 9.97
N GLY A 223 5.00 10.36 10.11
CA GLY A 223 4.35 9.57 9.08
C GLY A 223 5.20 9.25 7.86
N TRP A 224 6.50 9.57 7.85
CA TRP A 224 7.39 9.33 6.72
C TRP A 224 7.88 7.89 6.63
N TRP A 225 7.73 7.31 5.44
CA TRP A 225 8.24 5.99 5.11
C TRP A 225 9.17 6.07 3.89
N LEU A 226 10.36 5.48 3.99
CA LEU A 226 11.26 5.33 2.86
C LEU A 226 10.87 4.10 2.07
N MET A 227 10.61 4.27 0.79
CA MET A 227 10.15 3.21 -0.11
C MET A 227 11.11 3.08 -1.28
N ARG A 228 11.51 1.84 -1.57
CA ARG A 228 12.19 1.50 -2.82
C ARG A 228 11.28 0.56 -3.60
N SER A 229 10.99 0.92 -4.83
CA SER A 229 10.32 0.04 -5.79
C SER A 229 11.21 -0.21 -6.98
N ALA A 230 11.37 -1.48 -7.34
CA ALA A 230 12.17 -1.91 -8.45
C ALA A 230 11.37 -2.84 -9.35
N THR A 231 11.22 -2.46 -10.61
CA THR A 231 10.62 -3.33 -11.62
C THR A 231 11.65 -4.34 -12.07
N ARG A 232 11.31 -5.62 -11.99
CA ARG A 232 12.18 -6.72 -12.36
C ARG A 232 11.94 -7.25 -13.75
N HIS A 233 10.75 -6.99 -14.29
CA HIS A 233 10.33 -7.47 -15.59
C HIS A 233 9.21 -6.59 -16.15
N VAL A 234 9.36 -6.16 -17.39
CA VAL A 234 8.31 -5.47 -18.16
C VAL A 234 8.25 -6.13 -19.52
N ARG A 235 7.21 -6.91 -19.79
CA ARG A 235 7.05 -7.60 -21.08
C ARG A 235 5.60 -8.06 -21.28
N GLN A 236 5.17 -8.09 -22.54
CA GLN A 236 3.86 -8.64 -22.95
C GLN A 236 2.67 -8.01 -22.18
N GLY A 237 2.77 -6.71 -21.88
CA GLY A 237 1.72 -5.99 -21.15
C GLY A 237 1.72 -6.20 -19.62
N TYR A 238 2.79 -6.78 -19.06
CA TYR A 238 2.89 -7.01 -17.61
C TYR A 238 4.20 -6.50 -17.05
N SER A 239 4.14 -6.07 -15.78
CA SER A 239 5.28 -5.65 -14.98
C SER A 239 5.29 -6.40 -13.65
N SER A 240 6.46 -6.91 -13.26
CA SER A 240 6.69 -7.50 -11.94
C SER A 240 7.55 -6.56 -11.10
N GLN A 241 7.03 -6.13 -9.95
CA GLN A 241 7.63 -5.14 -9.07
C GLN A 241 7.92 -5.71 -7.69
N LEU A 242 9.08 -5.35 -7.14
CA LEU A 242 9.42 -5.54 -5.73
C LEU A 242 9.39 -4.19 -5.02
N THR A 243 8.78 -4.15 -3.85
CA THR A 243 8.76 -2.97 -2.98
C THR A 243 9.34 -3.31 -1.61
N GLN A 244 10.17 -2.42 -1.09
CA GLN A 244 10.79 -2.51 0.22
C GLN A 244 10.52 -1.21 0.96
N VAL A 245 10.16 -1.30 2.24
CA VAL A 245 9.83 -0.12 3.05
C VAL A 245 10.62 -0.10 4.34
N TRP A 246 11.14 1.07 4.68
CA TRP A 246 11.85 1.36 5.93
C TRP A 246 11.19 2.54 6.64
N ASN A 247 11.33 2.55 7.96
CA ASN A 247 10.99 3.73 8.76
C ASN A 247 12.10 4.79 8.71
N THR A 248 11.89 5.91 9.38
CA THR A 248 12.87 7.03 9.44
C THR A 248 14.18 6.68 10.15
N GLU A 249 14.21 5.63 10.97
CA GLU A 249 15.43 5.10 11.60
C GLU A 249 16.21 4.15 10.67
N GLY A 250 15.66 3.81 9.48
CA GLY A 250 16.26 2.87 8.53
C GLY A 250 15.98 1.40 8.85
N ARG A 251 15.10 1.10 9.81
CA ARG A 251 14.63 -0.27 10.06
C ARG A 251 13.71 -0.71 8.94
N ARG A 252 13.97 -1.90 8.39
CA ARG A 252 13.11 -2.48 7.35
C ARG A 252 11.83 -3.03 7.95
N ILE A 253 10.70 -2.59 7.40
CA ILE A 253 9.37 -2.86 7.95
C ILE A 253 8.65 -3.94 7.15
N LEU A 254 8.67 -3.83 5.82
CA LEU A 254 8.01 -4.80 4.96
C LEU A 254 8.73 -5.01 3.63
N ASP A 255 8.45 -6.18 3.04
CA ASP A 255 8.73 -6.54 1.67
C ASP A 255 7.44 -6.88 0.96
N ALA A 256 7.33 -6.43 -0.27
CA ALA A 256 6.16 -6.75 -1.09
C ALA A 256 6.53 -7.07 -2.53
N MET A 257 5.69 -7.87 -3.17
CA MET A 257 5.78 -8.19 -4.60
C MET A 257 4.42 -8.01 -5.25
N GLN A 258 4.41 -7.42 -6.44
CA GLN A 258 3.20 -7.05 -7.16
C GLN A 258 3.34 -7.39 -8.64
N LEU A 259 2.29 -7.98 -9.23
CA LEU A 259 2.12 -8.06 -10.67
C LEU A 259 1.15 -6.97 -11.12
N GLN A 260 1.55 -6.23 -12.16
CA GLN A 260 0.79 -5.13 -12.72
C GLN A 260 0.54 -5.37 -14.20
N ALA A 261 -0.69 -5.12 -14.68
CA ALA A 261 -1.00 -5.02 -16.09
C ALA A 261 -0.70 -3.60 -16.58
N VAL A 262 -0.01 -3.50 -17.70
CA VAL A 262 0.37 -2.25 -18.36
C VAL A 262 -0.39 -2.11 -19.67
N PHE A 263 -1.10 -1.02 -19.83
CA PHE A 263 -1.87 -0.71 -21.05
C PHE A 263 -1.18 0.45 -21.78
N ALA A 264 -0.73 0.19 -23.01
CA ALA A 264 -0.13 1.19 -23.90
C ALA A 264 -1.18 2.05 -24.60
#